data_afe821fb4f59d4b540140a02e3d037f2
#
_entry.id   afe821fb4f59d4b540140a02e3d037f2
#
_cell.length_a   1.000
_cell.length_b   1.000
_cell.length_c   1.000
_cell.angle_alpha   90.00
_cell.angle_beta   90.00
_cell.angle_gamma   90.00
#
_symmetry.space_group_name_H-M   'P 1'
#
loop_
_entity.id
_entity.type
_entity.pdbx_description
1 polymer ?
#
loop_
_entity_poly.entity_id
_entity_poly.type
_entity_poly.pdbx_seq_one_letter_code
_entity_poly.pdbx_strand_id
1 'polypeptide(L)'
;LEYYRNKFRYVLIDEYQDTNHLQYLLASLLAGRHENICVVGDDDQSIYRFRGATIENILNFENEYQGARLIRLEQNYRSTQCILDAANAVIANNHSRKGKKLWTENGQGDRVRIYEASDGVEEANYVANRILTDSHGRNYGDFAVLYRMNAQSNALEYAFKRNGIPYRIIGGTRFFDRAEVKDMLAYLCLINNRADDLRLRRIINQPPRGIGGKTLEVIERQSAAE
;
A
#
# COMPACT_ATOMS: atom_id res chain seq x y z
N LEU A 1 -6.23 29.99 -11.74
CA LEU A 1 -7.19 29.43 -10.80
C LEU A 1 -8.63 29.62 -11.30
N GLU A 2 -9.04 30.84 -11.69
CA GLU A 2 -10.42 31.15 -12.13
C GLU A 2 -10.88 30.29 -13.32
N TYR A 3 -9.99 30.03 -14.28
CA TYR A 3 -10.28 29.12 -15.38
C TYR A 3 -10.78 27.75 -14.89
N TYR A 4 -10.07 27.15 -13.94
CA TYR A 4 -10.44 25.83 -13.40
C TYR A 4 -11.69 25.87 -12.53
N ARG A 5 -11.89 26.92 -11.74
CA ARG A 5 -13.12 27.16 -10.96
C ARG A 5 -14.36 27.28 -11.85
N ASN A 6 -14.20 27.87 -13.05
CA ASN A 6 -15.27 27.96 -14.02
C ASN A 6 -15.50 26.65 -14.78
N LYS A 7 -14.43 25.88 -15.01
CA LYS A 7 -14.47 24.64 -15.76
C LYS A 7 -15.09 23.52 -14.94
N PHE A 8 -14.71 23.40 -13.66
CA PHE A 8 -15.17 22.33 -12.77
C PHE A 8 -16.34 22.83 -11.92
N ARG A 9 -17.54 22.37 -12.26
CA ARG A 9 -18.76 22.71 -11.52
C ARG A 9 -19.02 21.81 -10.32
N TYR A 10 -18.43 20.62 -10.32
CA TYR A 10 -18.51 19.63 -9.27
C TYR A 10 -17.10 19.12 -8.96
N VAL A 11 -16.78 18.98 -7.70
CA VAL A 11 -15.53 18.37 -7.21
C VAL A 11 -15.92 17.14 -6.38
N LEU A 12 -15.50 15.97 -6.82
CA LEU A 12 -15.73 14.72 -6.12
C LEU A 12 -14.39 14.13 -5.73
N ILE A 13 -14.26 13.75 -4.47
CA ILE A 13 -13.01 13.21 -3.92
C ILE A 13 -13.33 11.94 -3.18
N ASP A 14 -12.63 10.86 -3.54
CA ASP A 14 -12.68 9.58 -2.86
C ASP A 14 -11.49 9.44 -1.92
N GLU A 15 -11.59 8.54 -0.93
CA GLU A 15 -10.56 8.28 0.08
C GLU A 15 -10.07 9.58 0.77
N TYR A 16 -11.01 10.46 1.10
CA TYR A 16 -10.68 11.81 1.58
C TYR A 16 -9.88 11.83 2.89
N GLN A 17 -9.98 10.79 3.73
CA GLN A 17 -9.20 10.62 4.94
C GLN A 17 -7.69 10.50 4.69
N ASP A 18 -7.28 10.15 3.45
CA ASP A 18 -5.88 9.98 3.07
C ASP A 18 -5.27 11.24 2.45
N THR A 19 -6.03 12.33 2.37
CA THR A 19 -5.56 13.59 1.82
C THR A 19 -4.62 14.32 2.77
N ASN A 20 -3.55 14.89 2.22
CA ASN A 20 -2.69 15.83 2.93
C ASN A 20 -3.23 17.27 2.83
N HIS A 21 -2.64 18.18 3.58
CA HIS A 21 -3.07 19.59 3.62
C HIS A 21 -3.03 20.27 2.25
N LEU A 22 -2.05 19.97 1.39
CA LEU A 22 -1.97 20.59 0.06
C LEU A 22 -3.06 20.07 -0.88
N GLN A 23 -3.39 18.80 -0.80
CA GLN A 23 -4.49 18.19 -1.56
C GLN A 23 -5.84 18.75 -1.11
N TYR A 24 -6.03 18.88 0.20
CA TYR A 24 -7.19 19.56 0.76
C TYR A 24 -7.31 20.99 0.23
N LEU A 25 -6.21 21.79 0.31
CA LEU A 25 -6.21 23.17 -0.19
C LEU A 25 -6.52 23.26 -1.69
N LEU A 26 -5.96 22.34 -2.49
CA LEU A 26 -6.27 22.28 -3.92
C LEU A 26 -7.76 22.02 -4.17
N ALA A 27 -8.34 21.06 -3.45
CA ALA A 27 -9.77 20.74 -3.55
C ALA A 27 -10.65 21.94 -3.19
N SER A 28 -10.36 22.59 -2.08
CA SER A 28 -11.07 23.79 -1.61
C SER A 28 -10.95 24.96 -2.60
N LEU A 29 -9.77 25.18 -3.17
CA LEU A 29 -9.55 26.21 -4.19
C LEU A 29 -10.34 25.93 -5.46
N LEU A 30 -10.47 24.69 -5.90
CA LEU A 30 -11.25 24.31 -7.07
C LEU A 30 -12.76 24.41 -6.83
N ALA A 31 -13.22 24.02 -5.66
CA ALA A 31 -14.63 24.06 -5.27
C ALA A 31 -15.13 25.48 -4.97
N GLY A 32 -14.26 26.43 -4.62
CA GLY A 32 -14.55 27.70 -3.99
C GLY A 32 -15.43 28.69 -4.77
N ARG A 33 -15.91 28.35 -5.97
CA ARG A 33 -16.89 29.18 -6.70
C ARG A 33 -18.33 28.68 -6.55
N HIS A 34 -18.50 27.36 -6.60
CA HIS A 34 -19.81 26.73 -6.65
C HIS A 34 -20.16 25.99 -5.37
N GLU A 35 -19.14 25.70 -4.54
CA GLU A 35 -19.21 24.87 -3.33
C GLU A 35 -19.88 23.50 -3.53
N ASN A 36 -19.95 23.06 -4.80
CA ASN A 36 -20.45 21.74 -5.16
C ASN A 36 -19.35 20.72 -4.97
N ILE A 37 -19.04 20.43 -3.71
CA ILE A 37 -18.03 19.44 -3.33
C ILE A 37 -18.70 18.24 -2.66
N CYS A 38 -18.29 17.05 -3.06
CA CYS A 38 -18.67 15.80 -2.43
C CYS A 38 -17.41 15.03 -2.08
N VAL A 39 -17.25 14.68 -0.82
CA VAL A 39 -16.13 13.85 -0.35
C VAL A 39 -16.66 12.54 0.15
N VAL A 40 -15.97 11.48 -0.22
CA VAL A 40 -16.22 10.12 0.26
C VAL A 40 -14.97 9.65 1.00
N GLY A 41 -15.15 9.02 2.13
CA GLY A 41 -14.02 8.52 2.91
C GLY A 41 -14.48 7.79 4.16
N ASP A 42 -13.51 7.17 4.80
CA ASP A 42 -13.68 6.39 6.01
C ASP A 42 -12.62 6.80 7.03
N ASP A 43 -13.02 7.58 8.04
CA ASP A 43 -12.14 8.06 9.11
C ASP A 43 -11.48 6.89 9.88
N ASP A 44 -12.12 5.72 9.94
CA ASP A 44 -11.58 4.51 10.56
C ASP A 44 -10.44 3.87 9.73
N GLN A 45 -10.31 4.22 8.44
CA GLN A 45 -9.27 3.74 7.53
C GLN A 45 -8.13 4.73 7.30
N SER A 46 -8.04 5.82 8.06
CA SER A 46 -6.95 6.81 7.96
C SER A 46 -5.63 6.24 8.47
N ILE A 47 -4.90 5.53 7.62
CA ILE A 47 -3.63 4.86 7.95
C ILE A 47 -2.40 5.48 7.29
N TYR A 48 -2.54 6.55 6.49
CA TYR A 48 -1.46 7.18 5.73
C TYR A 48 -0.88 8.45 6.38
N ARG A 49 -1.03 8.62 7.70
CA ARG A 49 -0.44 9.75 8.44
C ARG A 49 1.07 9.87 8.22
N PHE A 50 1.79 8.75 8.11
CA PHE A 50 3.23 8.72 7.82
C PHE A 50 3.60 9.23 6.42
N ARG A 51 2.61 9.39 5.52
CA ARG A 51 2.74 10.04 4.19
C ARG A 51 2.21 11.46 4.18
N GLY A 52 1.89 12.03 5.35
CA GLY A 52 1.38 13.39 5.50
C GLY A 52 -0.13 13.53 5.39
N ALA A 53 -0.90 12.43 5.38
CA ALA A 53 -2.35 12.49 5.46
C ALA A 53 -2.80 13.09 6.80
N THR A 54 -3.88 13.87 6.76
CA THR A 54 -4.41 14.62 7.89
C THR A 54 -5.88 14.26 8.06
N ILE A 55 -6.21 13.47 9.09
CA ILE A 55 -7.58 13.01 9.36
C ILE A 55 -8.53 14.17 9.65
N GLU A 56 -8.02 15.27 10.13
CA GLU A 56 -8.75 16.49 10.44
C GLU A 56 -9.51 17.01 9.22
N ASN A 57 -9.01 16.78 8.00
CA ASN A 57 -9.67 17.20 6.77
C ASN A 57 -11.08 16.59 6.65
N ILE A 58 -11.24 15.29 6.93
CA ILE A 58 -12.56 14.63 6.88
C ILE A 58 -13.39 14.93 8.13
N LEU A 59 -12.76 15.00 9.30
CA LEU A 59 -13.47 15.26 10.55
C LEU A 59 -14.09 16.66 10.58
N ASN A 60 -13.39 17.66 10.05
CA ASN A 60 -13.81 19.07 10.07
C ASN A 60 -14.61 19.52 8.84
N PHE A 61 -14.85 18.64 7.89
CA PHE A 61 -15.49 18.98 6.62
C PHE A 61 -16.84 19.70 6.80
N GLU A 62 -17.68 19.26 7.74
CA GLU A 62 -18.99 19.87 8.01
C GLU A 62 -18.87 21.27 8.65
N ASN A 63 -17.75 21.56 9.33
CA ASN A 63 -17.48 22.87 9.92
C ASN A 63 -17.05 23.88 8.84
N GLU A 64 -16.38 23.42 7.79
CA GLU A 64 -15.88 24.26 6.70
C GLU A 64 -16.95 24.55 5.67
N TYR A 65 -17.75 23.55 5.32
CA TYR A 65 -18.83 23.67 4.35
C TYR A 65 -20.17 23.71 5.09
N GLN A 66 -20.62 24.92 5.41
CA GLN A 66 -21.90 25.12 6.09
C GLN A 66 -23.05 24.59 5.23
N GLY A 67 -23.84 23.69 5.80
CA GLY A 67 -24.93 23.01 5.11
C GLY A 67 -24.53 21.72 4.40
N ALA A 68 -23.28 21.25 4.58
CA ALA A 68 -22.88 19.93 4.13
C ALA A 68 -23.78 18.86 4.76
N ARG A 69 -24.20 17.89 3.92
CA ARG A 69 -25.01 16.77 4.38
C ARG A 69 -24.15 15.54 4.59
N LEU A 70 -24.07 15.06 5.83
CA LEU A 70 -23.41 13.79 6.17
C LEU A 70 -24.35 12.62 5.86
N ILE A 71 -23.87 11.69 5.03
CA ILE A 71 -24.55 10.42 4.76
C ILE A 71 -23.61 9.29 5.23
N ARG A 72 -24.10 8.43 6.14
CA ARG A 72 -23.35 7.29 6.64
C ARG A 72 -23.74 6.04 5.90
N LEU A 73 -22.74 5.33 5.35
CA LEU A 73 -22.90 4.03 4.69
C LEU A 73 -22.43 2.96 5.66
N GLU A 74 -23.35 2.45 6.49
CA GLU A 74 -23.01 1.50 7.57
C GLU A 74 -23.24 0.04 7.16
N GLN A 75 -24.02 -0.21 6.11
CA GLN A 75 -24.20 -1.55 5.58
C GLN A 75 -22.98 -1.98 4.78
N ASN A 76 -22.41 -3.11 5.16
CA ASN A 76 -21.28 -3.74 4.47
C ASN A 76 -21.78 -4.93 3.65
N TYR A 77 -21.40 -4.96 2.36
CA TYR A 77 -21.80 -5.99 1.41
C TYR A 77 -20.68 -7.00 1.13
N ARG A 78 -19.49 -6.80 1.69
CA ARG A 78 -18.28 -7.59 1.44
C ARG A 78 -18.12 -8.72 2.44
N SER A 79 -18.20 -8.38 3.73
CA SER A 79 -17.79 -9.25 4.83
C SER A 79 -18.99 -9.89 5.53
N THR A 80 -18.73 -10.99 6.22
CA THR A 80 -19.68 -11.63 7.14
C THR A 80 -19.65 -10.95 8.50
N GLN A 81 -20.67 -11.18 9.34
CA GLN A 81 -20.85 -10.49 10.61
C GLN A 81 -19.69 -10.73 11.59
N CYS A 82 -19.14 -11.95 11.68
CA CYS A 82 -17.99 -12.24 12.54
C CYS A 82 -16.75 -11.39 12.21
N ILE A 83 -16.51 -11.10 10.91
CA ILE A 83 -15.42 -10.22 10.50
C ILE A 83 -15.69 -8.79 10.93
N LEU A 84 -16.93 -8.31 10.73
CA LEU A 84 -17.32 -6.95 11.11
C LEU A 84 -17.32 -6.75 12.63
N ASP A 85 -17.71 -7.75 13.39
CA ASP A 85 -17.68 -7.69 14.87
C ASP A 85 -16.24 -7.55 15.37
N ALA A 86 -15.31 -8.31 14.80
CA ALA A 86 -13.88 -8.17 15.10
C ALA A 86 -13.33 -6.78 14.71
N ALA A 87 -13.67 -6.30 13.51
CA ALA A 87 -13.26 -4.97 13.05
C ALA A 87 -13.85 -3.85 13.92
N ASN A 88 -15.14 -3.91 14.25
CA ASN A 88 -15.81 -2.96 15.14
C ASN A 88 -15.17 -2.96 16.54
N ALA A 89 -14.79 -4.13 17.06
CA ALA A 89 -14.12 -4.24 18.36
C ALA A 89 -12.72 -3.61 18.37
N VAL A 90 -11.94 -3.81 17.29
CA VAL A 90 -10.62 -3.20 17.15
C VAL A 90 -10.73 -1.69 17.06
N ILE A 91 -11.60 -1.18 16.19
CA ILE A 91 -11.72 0.26 15.95
C ILE A 91 -12.38 1.02 17.11
N ALA A 92 -13.10 0.34 17.99
CA ALA A 92 -13.68 0.94 19.18
C ALA A 92 -12.62 1.53 20.15
N ASN A 93 -11.35 1.07 20.05
CA ASN A 93 -10.23 1.64 20.82
C ASN A 93 -9.79 3.02 20.28
N ASN A 94 -10.28 3.43 19.13
CA ASN A 94 -9.95 4.71 18.53
C ASN A 94 -10.96 5.78 18.95
N HIS A 95 -10.51 6.83 19.65
CA HIS A 95 -11.40 7.86 20.21
C HIS A 95 -11.66 9.04 19.26
N SER A 96 -10.77 9.28 18.30
CA SER A 96 -10.87 10.41 17.35
C SER A 96 -11.59 9.95 16.08
N ARG A 97 -12.92 9.74 16.16
CA ARG A 97 -13.72 9.25 15.02
C ARG A 97 -15.15 9.79 15.07
N LYS A 98 -15.81 9.86 13.90
CA LYS A 98 -17.23 10.24 13.82
C LYS A 98 -18.21 9.16 14.32
N GLY A 99 -17.71 7.99 14.61
CA GLY A 99 -18.45 6.85 15.13
C GLY A 99 -19.49 6.29 14.15
N LYS A 100 -19.26 5.05 13.74
CA LYS A 100 -20.20 4.23 12.98
C LYS A 100 -20.09 2.79 13.45
N LYS A 101 -21.08 1.97 13.14
CA LYS A 101 -21.07 0.54 13.41
C LYS A 101 -21.44 -0.20 12.14
N LEU A 102 -20.46 -0.89 11.57
CA LEU A 102 -20.69 -1.70 10.38
C LEU A 102 -21.54 -2.93 10.71
N TRP A 103 -22.49 -3.22 9.84
CA TRP A 103 -23.36 -4.39 9.88
C TRP A 103 -23.55 -4.98 8.48
N THR A 104 -24.01 -6.23 8.36
CA THR A 104 -24.20 -6.91 7.09
C THR A 104 -25.37 -7.87 7.12
N GLU A 105 -25.89 -8.19 5.93
CA GLU A 105 -26.87 -9.24 5.70
C GLU A 105 -26.20 -10.56 5.22
N ASN A 106 -24.88 -10.61 5.07
CA ASN A 106 -24.12 -11.77 4.58
C ASN A 106 -24.05 -12.94 5.58
N GLY A 107 -24.85 -12.91 6.64
CA GLY A 107 -24.85 -13.95 7.66
C GLY A 107 -23.65 -13.89 8.61
N GLN A 108 -23.57 -14.87 9.52
CA GLN A 108 -22.57 -14.87 10.58
C GLN A 108 -21.15 -15.14 10.09
N GLY A 109 -20.98 -16.10 9.18
CA GLY A 109 -19.69 -16.51 8.65
C GLY A 109 -18.81 -17.27 9.65
N ASP A 110 -17.58 -17.57 9.21
CA ASP A 110 -16.58 -18.24 10.03
C ASP A 110 -15.99 -17.30 11.08
N ARG A 111 -15.59 -17.88 12.21
CA ARG A 111 -14.91 -17.12 13.28
C ARG A 111 -13.52 -16.68 12.84
N VAL A 112 -13.13 -15.47 13.23
CA VAL A 112 -11.75 -14.99 13.11
C VAL A 112 -10.86 -15.88 13.99
N ARG A 113 -9.74 -16.34 13.43
CA ARG A 113 -8.74 -17.17 14.12
C ARG A 113 -7.48 -16.35 14.36
N ILE A 114 -6.92 -16.52 15.53
CA ILE A 114 -5.63 -15.94 15.91
C ILE A 114 -4.64 -17.10 16.03
N TYR A 115 -3.49 -16.95 15.41
CA TYR A 115 -2.37 -17.86 15.54
C TYR A 115 -1.12 -17.05 15.93
N GLU A 116 -0.45 -17.46 17.00
CA GLU A 116 0.78 -16.87 17.47
C GLU A 116 1.95 -17.79 17.08
N ALA A 117 2.81 -17.30 16.19
CA ALA A 117 3.99 -18.00 15.74
C ALA A 117 5.21 -17.59 16.56
N SER A 118 6.17 -18.49 16.73
CA SER A 118 7.43 -18.21 17.44
C SER A 118 8.37 -17.32 16.64
N ASP A 119 8.29 -17.39 15.29
CA ASP A 119 9.08 -16.59 14.38
C ASP A 119 8.38 -16.41 12.99
N GLY A 120 8.99 -15.59 12.14
CA GLY A 120 8.45 -15.31 10.80
C GLY A 120 8.49 -16.51 9.84
N VAL A 121 9.31 -17.53 10.10
CA VAL A 121 9.36 -18.75 9.28
C VAL A 121 8.19 -19.66 9.64
N GLU A 122 7.91 -19.81 10.93
CA GLU A 122 6.74 -20.54 11.40
C GLU A 122 5.44 -19.86 10.93
N GLU A 123 5.35 -18.53 11.06
CA GLU A 123 4.23 -17.74 10.53
C GLU A 123 3.98 -18.04 9.05
N ALA A 124 5.01 -17.94 8.21
CA ALA A 124 4.91 -18.17 6.78
C ALA A 124 4.51 -19.61 6.43
N ASN A 125 5.04 -20.61 7.15
CA ASN A 125 4.67 -22.02 6.98
C ASN A 125 3.22 -22.27 7.41
N TYR A 126 2.77 -21.67 8.50
CA TYR A 126 1.37 -21.75 8.93
C TYR A 126 0.43 -21.20 7.87
N VAL A 127 0.72 -20.00 7.32
CA VAL A 127 -0.07 -19.37 6.26
C VAL A 127 -0.12 -20.26 5.01
N ALA A 128 1.04 -20.80 4.57
CA ALA A 128 1.09 -21.69 3.41
C ALA A 128 0.25 -22.96 3.63
N ASN A 129 0.37 -23.60 4.79
CA ASN A 129 -0.39 -24.80 5.12
C ASN A 129 -1.91 -24.51 5.19
N ARG A 130 -2.30 -23.35 5.73
CA ARG A 130 -3.71 -22.94 5.76
C ARG A 130 -4.27 -22.75 4.35
N ILE A 131 -3.53 -22.08 3.47
CA ILE A 131 -3.95 -21.91 2.06
C ILE A 131 -4.10 -23.27 1.39
N LEU A 132 -3.16 -24.19 1.56
CA LEU A 132 -3.25 -25.53 0.98
C LEU A 132 -4.46 -26.30 1.49
N THR A 133 -4.73 -26.22 2.80
CA THR A 133 -5.88 -26.91 3.42
C THR A 133 -7.19 -26.31 2.93
N ASP A 134 -7.29 -24.98 2.87
CA ASP A 134 -8.54 -24.27 2.55
C ASP A 134 -8.74 -24.13 1.02
N SER A 135 -7.74 -24.49 0.19
CA SER A 135 -7.84 -24.43 -1.28
C SER A 135 -8.62 -25.58 -1.91
N HIS A 136 -9.00 -26.60 -1.15
CA HIS A 136 -9.83 -27.67 -1.67
C HIS A 136 -11.20 -27.11 -2.15
N GLY A 137 -11.37 -27.04 -3.47
CA GLY A 137 -12.58 -26.49 -4.10
C GLY A 137 -12.60 -24.96 -4.28
N ARG A 138 -11.46 -24.27 -4.04
CA ARG A 138 -11.30 -22.82 -4.26
C ARG A 138 -10.09 -22.54 -5.15
N ASN A 139 -10.08 -21.39 -5.82
CA ASN A 139 -8.93 -20.94 -6.57
C ASN A 139 -7.93 -20.23 -5.65
N TYR A 140 -6.62 -20.32 -5.94
CA TYR A 140 -5.62 -19.53 -5.20
C TYR A 140 -5.85 -18.01 -5.26
N GLY A 141 -6.54 -17.53 -6.31
CA GLY A 141 -6.94 -16.13 -6.42
C GLY A 141 -7.97 -15.67 -5.39
N ASP A 142 -8.62 -16.60 -4.68
CA ASP A 142 -9.59 -16.30 -3.62
C ASP A 142 -8.91 -16.01 -2.26
N PHE A 143 -7.58 -16.16 -2.18
CA PHE A 143 -6.79 -15.93 -0.98
C PHE A 143 -5.98 -14.65 -1.09
N ALA A 144 -5.94 -13.87 -0.02
CA ALA A 144 -5.07 -12.71 0.11
C ALA A 144 -4.31 -12.76 1.45
N VAL A 145 -3.03 -12.44 1.41
CA VAL A 145 -2.18 -12.33 2.60
C VAL A 145 -1.72 -10.88 2.70
N LEU A 146 -2.09 -10.22 3.80
CA LEU A 146 -1.71 -8.85 4.09
C LEU A 146 -0.63 -8.83 5.17
N TYR A 147 0.36 -7.97 5.00
CA TYR A 147 1.45 -7.80 5.97
C TYR A 147 1.79 -6.30 6.12
N ARG A 148 2.35 -5.95 7.28
CA ARG A 148 2.66 -4.55 7.60
C ARG A 148 3.96 -4.06 6.96
N MET A 149 4.97 -4.91 6.93
CA MET A 149 6.31 -4.56 6.46
C MET A 149 6.70 -5.38 5.24
N ASN A 150 7.29 -4.73 4.24
CA ASN A 150 7.77 -5.42 3.04
C ASN A 150 8.78 -6.55 3.33
N ALA A 151 9.52 -6.48 4.43
CA ALA A 151 10.45 -7.54 4.83
C ALA A 151 9.76 -8.88 5.11
N GLN A 152 8.50 -8.86 5.57
CA GLN A 152 7.71 -10.07 5.85
C GLN A 152 7.41 -10.88 4.59
N SER A 153 7.35 -10.21 3.40
CA SER A 153 7.09 -10.92 2.14
C SER A 153 8.11 -12.01 1.83
N ASN A 154 9.37 -11.85 2.28
CA ASN A 154 10.44 -12.77 1.93
C ASN A 154 10.19 -14.20 2.48
N ALA A 155 9.81 -14.30 3.76
CA ALA A 155 9.49 -15.59 4.38
C ALA A 155 8.24 -16.22 3.72
N LEU A 156 7.20 -15.41 3.43
CA LEU A 156 5.99 -15.86 2.75
C LEU A 156 6.29 -16.35 1.32
N GLU A 157 7.08 -15.59 0.54
CA GLU A 157 7.48 -15.97 -0.81
C GLU A 157 8.25 -17.30 -0.82
N TYR A 158 9.17 -17.48 0.15
CA TYR A 158 9.93 -18.72 0.28
C TYR A 158 9.01 -19.90 0.61
N ALA A 159 8.10 -19.74 1.59
CA ALA A 159 7.14 -20.78 1.95
C ALA A 159 6.21 -21.14 0.79
N PHE A 160 5.72 -20.15 0.02
CA PHE A 160 4.85 -20.38 -1.13
C PHE A 160 5.58 -21.11 -2.27
N LYS A 161 6.80 -20.70 -2.60
CA LYS A 161 7.62 -21.39 -3.61
C LYS A 161 7.89 -22.85 -3.23
N ARG A 162 8.25 -23.09 -1.96
CA ARG A 162 8.53 -24.43 -1.46
C ARG A 162 7.31 -25.35 -1.54
N ASN A 163 6.11 -24.80 -1.35
CA ASN A 163 4.85 -25.55 -1.36
C ASN A 163 4.13 -25.51 -2.71
N GLY A 164 4.73 -24.93 -3.77
CA GLY A 164 4.13 -24.87 -5.10
C GLY A 164 2.88 -23.97 -5.17
N ILE A 165 2.71 -23.03 -4.23
CA ILE A 165 1.58 -22.09 -4.22
C ILE A 165 1.89 -20.93 -5.17
N PRO A 166 1.11 -20.74 -6.25
CA PRO A 166 1.26 -19.59 -7.12
C PRO A 166 0.84 -18.31 -6.39
N TYR A 167 1.64 -17.25 -6.51
CA TYR A 167 1.35 -15.98 -5.84
C TYR A 167 1.71 -14.77 -6.70
N ARG A 168 1.13 -13.63 -6.38
CA ARG A 168 1.46 -12.32 -6.95
C ARG A 168 1.61 -11.30 -5.82
N ILE A 169 2.70 -10.53 -5.83
CA ILE A 169 2.87 -9.39 -4.94
C ILE A 169 2.21 -8.17 -5.57
N ILE A 170 1.31 -7.53 -4.81
CA ILE A 170 0.60 -6.32 -5.22
C ILE A 170 1.17 -5.13 -4.44
N GLY A 171 1.50 -4.05 -5.14
CA GLY A 171 1.98 -2.81 -4.53
C GLY A 171 3.41 -2.85 -3.99
N GLY A 172 4.16 -3.93 -4.23
CA GLY A 172 5.56 -4.09 -3.84
C GLY A 172 6.44 -4.59 -4.98
N THR A 173 7.75 -4.38 -4.87
CA THR A 173 8.74 -5.08 -5.69
C THR A 173 9.19 -6.34 -4.96
N ARG A 174 9.40 -7.43 -5.70
CA ARG A 174 9.99 -8.65 -5.13
C ARG A 174 11.32 -8.29 -4.44
N PHE A 175 11.69 -8.99 -3.38
CA PHE A 175 12.90 -8.68 -2.61
C PHE A 175 14.12 -8.50 -3.50
N PHE A 176 14.37 -9.45 -4.40
CA PHE A 176 15.51 -9.39 -5.32
C PHE A 176 15.36 -8.37 -6.47
N ASP A 177 14.19 -7.77 -6.64
CA ASP A 177 13.94 -6.73 -7.64
C ASP A 177 14.15 -5.32 -7.11
N ARG A 178 14.30 -5.15 -5.79
CA ARG A 178 14.58 -3.88 -5.15
C ARG A 178 15.92 -3.31 -5.60
N ALA A 179 15.96 -1.98 -5.77
CA ALA A 179 17.16 -1.30 -6.27
C ALA A 179 18.38 -1.57 -5.38
N GLU A 180 18.21 -1.41 -4.07
CA GLU A 180 19.27 -1.63 -3.07
C GLU A 180 19.80 -3.06 -3.05
N VAL A 181 18.92 -4.05 -3.24
CA VAL A 181 19.32 -5.47 -3.31
C VAL A 181 20.07 -5.76 -4.60
N LYS A 182 19.60 -5.23 -5.72
CA LYS A 182 20.29 -5.35 -7.02
C LYS A 182 21.65 -4.67 -6.99
N ASP A 183 21.79 -3.54 -6.30
CA ASP A 183 23.06 -2.84 -6.16
C ASP A 183 24.05 -3.68 -5.35
N MET A 184 23.64 -4.22 -4.19
CA MET A 184 24.46 -5.10 -3.38
C MET A 184 24.86 -6.38 -4.12
N LEU A 185 23.93 -7.01 -4.83
CA LEU A 185 24.24 -8.17 -5.66
C LEU A 185 25.23 -7.83 -6.78
N ALA A 186 25.11 -6.63 -7.39
CA ALA A 186 26.05 -6.20 -8.42
C ALA A 186 27.47 -6.03 -7.86
N TYR A 187 27.63 -5.51 -6.64
CA TYR A 187 28.93 -5.47 -5.95
C TYR A 187 29.51 -6.88 -5.73
N LEU A 188 28.72 -7.79 -5.20
CA LEU A 188 29.17 -9.17 -4.95
C LEU A 188 29.55 -9.90 -6.25
N CYS A 189 28.79 -9.69 -7.32
CA CYS A 189 29.08 -10.29 -8.61
C CYS A 189 30.37 -9.75 -9.22
N LEU A 190 30.67 -8.44 -9.09
CA LEU A 190 31.91 -7.86 -9.56
C LEU A 190 33.13 -8.35 -8.77
N ILE A 191 33.00 -8.67 -7.50
CA ILE A 191 34.07 -9.32 -6.73
C ILE A 191 34.41 -10.67 -7.34
N ASN A 192 33.39 -11.42 -7.78
CA ASN A 192 33.57 -12.75 -8.36
C ASN A 192 33.98 -12.69 -9.86
N ASN A 193 33.43 -11.74 -10.61
CA ASN A 193 33.73 -11.53 -12.03
C ASN A 193 33.95 -10.04 -12.32
N ARG A 194 35.21 -9.62 -12.45
CA ARG A 194 35.60 -8.24 -12.69
C ARG A 194 35.30 -7.74 -14.10
N ALA A 195 35.02 -8.65 -15.06
CA ALA A 195 34.69 -8.32 -16.45
C ALA A 195 33.16 -8.14 -16.67
N ASP A 196 32.34 -8.00 -15.62
CA ASP A 196 30.89 -7.80 -15.74
C ASP A 196 30.57 -6.30 -15.86
N ASP A 197 30.68 -5.77 -17.06
CA ASP A 197 30.45 -4.35 -17.38
C ASP A 197 29.04 -3.88 -17.03
N LEU A 198 28.03 -4.74 -17.18
CA LEU A 198 26.64 -4.38 -16.85
C LEU A 198 26.48 -4.10 -15.37
N ARG A 199 27.11 -4.92 -14.51
CA ARG A 199 27.08 -4.72 -13.08
C ARG A 199 27.97 -3.58 -12.62
N LEU A 200 29.13 -3.39 -13.26
CA LEU A 200 29.97 -2.22 -13.05
C LEU A 200 29.21 -0.92 -13.34
N ARG A 201 28.58 -0.85 -14.51
CA ARG A 201 27.78 0.32 -14.92
C ARG A 201 26.66 0.63 -13.94
N ARG A 202 26.06 -0.40 -13.37
CA ARG A 202 25.00 -0.23 -12.37
C ARG A 202 25.50 0.44 -11.10
N ILE A 203 26.67 0.05 -10.59
CA ILE A 203 27.15 0.48 -9.27
C ILE A 203 28.23 1.57 -9.29
N ILE A 204 28.70 1.96 -10.46
CA ILE A 204 29.81 2.92 -10.59
C ILE A 204 29.52 4.26 -9.88
N ASN A 205 28.25 4.64 -9.80
CA ASN A 205 27.72 5.81 -9.08
C ASN A 205 26.82 5.45 -7.89
N GLN A 206 26.85 4.23 -7.40
CA GLN A 206 26.12 3.81 -6.21
C GLN A 206 27.11 3.31 -5.13
N PRO A 207 27.42 4.10 -4.10
CA PRO A 207 26.98 5.47 -3.81
C PRO A 207 27.51 6.50 -4.81
N PRO A 208 26.97 7.76 -4.83
CA PRO A 208 27.39 8.78 -5.78
C PRO A 208 28.91 9.06 -5.71
N ARG A 209 29.58 8.99 -6.87
CA ARG A 209 31.03 9.22 -7.01
C ARG A 209 31.39 10.35 -7.97
N GLY A 210 30.38 11.09 -8.46
CA GLY A 210 30.59 12.20 -9.39
C GLY A 210 30.98 11.79 -10.81
N ILE A 211 30.78 10.51 -11.20
CA ILE A 211 31.07 10.00 -12.53
C ILE A 211 29.91 10.32 -13.45
N GLY A 212 30.02 11.35 -14.27
CA GLY A 212 29.00 11.76 -15.23
C GLY A 212 28.96 10.89 -16.50
N GLY A 213 27.91 11.08 -17.32
CA GLY A 213 27.71 10.31 -18.55
C GLY A 213 28.90 10.41 -19.53
N LYS A 214 29.51 11.60 -19.67
CA LYS A 214 30.69 11.78 -20.51
C LYS A 214 31.91 10.96 -20.04
N THR A 215 32.11 10.84 -18.74
CA THR A 215 33.18 10.04 -18.15
C THR A 215 32.93 8.54 -18.41
N LEU A 216 31.66 8.11 -18.25
CA LEU A 216 31.26 6.73 -18.57
C LEU A 216 31.55 6.38 -20.05
N GLU A 217 31.20 7.27 -21.00
CA GLU A 217 31.47 7.07 -22.42
C GLU A 217 32.98 6.93 -22.73
N VAL A 218 33.83 7.68 -22.01
CA VAL A 218 35.29 7.57 -22.17
C VAL A 218 35.79 6.23 -21.66
N ILE A 219 35.31 5.78 -20.49
CA ILE A 219 35.66 4.47 -19.90
C ILE A 219 35.23 3.35 -20.84
N GLU A 220 34.01 3.40 -21.37
CA GLU A 220 33.49 2.39 -22.33
C GLU A 220 34.30 2.31 -23.64
N ARG A 221 34.70 3.46 -24.19
CA ARG A 221 35.52 3.49 -25.38
C ARG A 221 36.93 2.92 -25.15
N GLN A 222 37.51 3.16 -23.98
CA GLN A 222 38.85 2.68 -23.65
C GLN A 222 38.82 1.17 -23.37
N SER A 223 37.82 0.67 -22.68
CA SER A 223 37.61 -0.77 -22.44
C SER A 223 37.31 -1.57 -23.73
N ALA A 224 36.74 -0.94 -24.76
CA ALA A 224 36.49 -1.60 -26.07
C ALA A 224 37.70 -1.59 -26.99
N ALA A 225 38.76 -0.87 -26.62
CA ALA A 225 40.00 -0.76 -27.43
C ALA A 225 41.13 -1.68 -26.94
N GLU A 226 40.96 -2.30 -25.76
CA GLU A 226 41.82 -3.35 -25.18
C GLU A 226 41.24 -4.74 -25.44
#